data_6ed4a8f9e871e533546f478f5c74d686
#
_entry.id   6ed4a8f9e871e533546f478f5c74d686
#
_cell.length_a   1.000
_cell.length_b   1.000
_cell.length_c   1.000
_cell.angle_alpha   90.00
_cell.angle_beta   90.00
_cell.angle_gamma   90.00
#
_symmetry.space_group_name_H-M   'P 1'
#
loop_
_entity.id
_entity.type
_entity.pdbx_description
1 polymer ?
#
loop_
_entity_poly.entity_id
_entity_poly.type
_entity_poly.pdbx_seq_one_letter_code
_entity_poly.pdbx_strand_id
1 'polypeptide(L)'
;MVTAPITTSNAVPRLLYTVTSFVVSEQNRMGKQLTDKAIQQFHERGYYLPLDVASVEEIQEMRRQLEAFEAKSGGALRGTNRFKNHLLFKWLSDLIRSPKILDAIEGLIGPNLLVWSTDWWIKEAQSSKFVSWHQDSQYWGLDTRKLVTVWVALSPSTMESGCMRVLPGSHLGPDLPHKETFHDDNMLTRGQQIEDNDETLAVNLEVDTGKAVIFAYRIAHASHPNRSNDRRIGLAIRYIPPDARQQYAETDSATLVRGEDTVGHFELEPEPACDFDPVTVEFHRHAEEERRKILYHGTDWTTHRT
;
A
#
# COMPACT_ATOMS: atom_id res chain seq x y z
N MET A 1 -48.91 -47.30 28.76
CA MET A 1 -47.52 -46.93 28.41
C MET A 1 -47.62 -45.83 27.40
N VAL A 2 -47.36 -44.58 27.83
CA VAL A 2 -47.41 -43.38 27.00
C VAL A 2 -45.99 -42.83 26.92
N THR A 3 -45.43 -42.82 25.75
CA THR A 3 -44.10 -42.25 25.49
C THR A 3 -44.27 -40.82 25.04
N ALA A 4 -43.71 -39.87 25.79
CA ALA A 4 -43.61 -38.47 25.44
C ALA A 4 -42.37 -38.20 24.53
N PRO A 5 -42.43 -37.24 23.59
CA PRO A 5 -41.29 -36.86 22.78
C PRO A 5 -40.41 -35.82 23.46
N ILE A 6 -39.10 -36.02 23.36
CA ILE A 6 -38.07 -35.09 23.81
C ILE A 6 -37.83 -34.04 22.70
N THR A 7 -38.13 -32.77 22.98
CA THR A 7 -37.74 -31.66 22.15
C THR A 7 -36.46 -31.02 22.73
N THR A 8 -35.35 -31.16 22.04
CA THR A 8 -34.09 -30.41 22.31
C THR A 8 -34.05 -29.14 21.49
N SER A 9 -34.25 -28.00 22.12
CA SER A 9 -34.02 -26.67 21.56
C SER A 9 -32.60 -26.24 21.92
N ASN A 10 -31.71 -26.24 20.95
CA ASN A 10 -30.38 -25.63 21.09
C ASN A 10 -30.49 -24.13 20.72
N ALA A 11 -30.65 -23.29 21.72
CA ALA A 11 -30.54 -21.84 21.58
C ALA A 11 -29.06 -21.45 21.77
N VAL A 12 -28.46 -20.93 20.73
CA VAL A 12 -27.13 -20.30 20.77
C VAL A 12 -27.25 -18.93 21.47
N PRO A 13 -26.44 -18.61 22.49
CA PRO A 13 -26.52 -17.31 23.15
C PRO A 13 -26.02 -16.21 22.24
N ARG A 14 -26.87 -15.22 21.95
CA ARG A 14 -26.48 -13.94 21.38
C ARG A 14 -25.66 -13.17 22.41
N LEU A 15 -24.35 -13.02 22.16
CA LEU A 15 -23.53 -12.02 22.87
C LEU A 15 -23.97 -10.61 22.45
N LEU A 16 -24.62 -9.92 23.37
CA LEU A 16 -24.89 -8.50 23.31
C LEU A 16 -23.59 -7.75 23.63
N TYR A 17 -22.91 -7.24 22.61
CA TYR A 17 -21.85 -6.25 22.83
C TYR A 17 -22.50 -4.91 23.17
N THR A 18 -22.36 -4.48 24.41
CA THR A 18 -22.70 -3.14 24.85
C THR A 18 -21.70 -2.16 24.22
N VAL A 19 -22.16 -1.40 23.23
CA VAL A 19 -21.42 -0.27 22.68
C VAL A 19 -21.48 0.84 23.72
N THR A 20 -20.39 1.01 24.48
CA THR A 20 -20.20 2.17 25.34
C THR A 20 -19.94 3.38 24.43
N SER A 21 -20.92 4.25 24.28
CA SER A 21 -20.80 5.52 23.57
C SER A 21 -19.82 6.43 24.32
N PHE A 22 -18.59 6.52 23.85
CA PHE A 22 -17.69 7.61 24.21
C PHE A 22 -18.18 8.88 23.50
N VAL A 23 -18.78 9.78 24.25
CA VAL A 23 -19.00 11.16 23.82
C VAL A 23 -17.62 11.82 23.77
N VAL A 24 -17.01 11.83 22.58
CA VAL A 24 -15.82 12.65 22.31
C VAL A 24 -16.32 14.06 22.06
N SER A 25 -15.95 14.97 22.95
CA SER A 25 -16.21 16.41 22.81
C SER A 25 -15.73 16.90 21.46
N GLU A 26 -16.61 17.58 20.71
CA GLU A 26 -16.28 18.37 19.51
C GLU A 26 -15.33 19.52 19.89
N GLN A 27 -14.05 19.22 20.06
CA GLN A 27 -13.00 20.22 19.97
C GLN A 27 -12.44 20.17 18.55
N ASN A 28 -12.63 21.28 17.84
CA ASN A 28 -12.07 21.63 16.54
C ASN A 28 -10.63 21.10 16.39
N ARG A 29 -10.45 19.88 15.85
CA ARG A 29 -9.17 19.44 15.32
C ARG A 29 -9.09 19.95 13.88
N MET A 30 -8.53 21.15 13.70
CA MET A 30 -8.00 21.56 12.40
C MET A 30 -6.93 20.53 12.00
N GLY A 31 -7.16 19.80 10.91
CA GLY A 31 -6.14 18.92 10.33
C GLY A 31 -6.60 17.56 9.79
N LYS A 32 -7.81 17.06 10.11
CA LYS A 32 -8.25 15.78 9.55
C LYS A 32 -8.83 15.95 8.14
N GLN A 33 -8.13 15.43 7.13
CA GLN A 33 -8.64 15.44 5.75
C GLN A 33 -9.79 14.42 5.55
N LEU A 34 -9.84 13.33 6.34
CA LEU A 34 -10.92 12.35 6.28
C LEU A 34 -11.98 12.65 7.34
N THR A 35 -13.24 12.60 6.92
CA THR A 35 -14.38 12.64 7.84
C THR A 35 -14.49 11.33 8.64
N ASP A 36 -15.14 11.35 9.80
CA ASP A 36 -15.37 10.12 10.60
C ASP A 36 -16.12 9.06 9.78
N LYS A 37 -17.04 9.48 8.89
CA LYS A 37 -17.72 8.58 7.96
C LYS A 37 -16.76 7.92 6.95
N ALA A 38 -15.81 8.68 6.41
CA ALA A 38 -14.79 8.14 5.51
C ALA A 38 -13.87 7.14 6.21
N ILE A 39 -13.46 7.44 7.45
CA ILE A 39 -12.69 6.54 8.31
C ILE A 39 -13.46 5.25 8.58
N GLN A 40 -14.74 5.35 8.95
CA GLN A 40 -15.59 4.18 9.15
C GLN A 40 -15.71 3.34 7.87
N GLN A 41 -15.97 3.96 6.71
CA GLN A 41 -16.03 3.28 5.42
C GLN A 41 -14.72 2.56 5.07
N PHE A 42 -13.57 3.19 5.36
CA PHE A 42 -12.27 2.55 5.17
C PHE A 42 -12.14 1.29 6.04
N HIS A 43 -12.50 1.36 7.32
CA HIS A 43 -12.44 0.20 8.22
C HIS A 43 -13.40 -0.93 7.81
N GLU A 44 -14.56 -0.61 7.24
CA GLU A 44 -15.53 -1.61 6.76
C GLU A 44 -15.13 -2.22 5.41
N ARG A 45 -14.65 -1.41 4.47
CA ARG A 45 -14.39 -1.80 3.07
C ARG A 45 -12.94 -2.13 2.78
N GLY A 46 -12.00 -1.58 3.56
CA GLY A 46 -10.56 -1.74 3.36
C GLY A 46 -9.95 -0.78 2.36
N TYR A 47 -10.70 0.21 1.87
CA TYR A 47 -10.20 1.23 0.94
C TYR A 47 -10.99 2.54 1.03
N TYR A 48 -10.34 3.61 0.57
CA TYR A 48 -10.93 4.94 0.42
C TYR A 48 -10.39 5.60 -0.86
N LEU A 49 -11.27 6.24 -1.61
CA LEU A 49 -10.94 7.08 -2.77
C LEU A 49 -12.08 8.05 -3.07
N PRO A 50 -11.83 9.17 -3.79
CA PRO A 50 -10.50 9.70 -4.09
C PRO A 50 -9.93 10.52 -2.92
N LEU A 51 -8.62 10.44 -2.71
CA LEU A 51 -7.89 11.40 -1.88
C LEU A 51 -7.23 12.43 -2.79
N ASP A 52 -7.48 13.73 -2.60
CA ASP A 52 -6.79 14.78 -3.34
C ASP A 52 -5.36 14.96 -2.76
N VAL A 53 -4.34 14.71 -3.58
CA VAL A 53 -2.93 14.75 -3.15
C VAL A 53 -2.24 16.01 -3.68
N ALA A 54 -2.33 16.26 -4.98
CA ALA A 54 -1.65 17.35 -5.65
C ALA A 54 -2.48 17.88 -6.83
N SER A 55 -2.16 19.08 -7.32
CA SER A 55 -2.75 19.59 -8.56
C SER A 55 -2.28 18.78 -9.76
N VAL A 56 -2.99 18.90 -10.87
CA VAL A 56 -2.60 18.24 -12.13
C VAL A 56 -1.23 18.75 -12.60
N GLU A 57 -0.96 20.03 -12.42
CA GLU A 57 0.31 20.67 -12.80
C GLU A 57 1.48 20.15 -11.96
N GLU A 58 1.31 20.02 -10.65
CA GLU A 58 2.31 19.45 -9.74
C GLU A 58 2.63 18.01 -10.13
N ILE A 59 1.62 17.20 -10.41
CA ILE A 59 1.80 15.81 -10.82
C ILE A 59 2.44 15.71 -12.22
N GLN A 60 2.09 16.58 -13.16
CA GLN A 60 2.74 16.60 -14.47
C GLN A 60 4.23 16.96 -14.36
N GLU A 61 4.60 17.81 -13.41
CA GLU A 61 6.00 18.09 -13.11
C GLU A 61 6.70 16.83 -12.56
N MET A 62 6.10 16.15 -11.60
CA MET A 62 6.65 14.90 -11.05
C MET A 62 6.81 13.82 -12.14
N ARG A 63 5.82 13.67 -13.02
CA ARG A 63 5.89 12.76 -14.18
C ARG A 63 7.06 13.15 -15.12
N ARG A 64 7.22 14.44 -15.42
CA ARG A 64 8.35 14.91 -16.25
C ARG A 64 9.71 14.60 -15.63
N GLN A 65 9.85 14.76 -14.30
CA GLN A 65 11.09 14.42 -13.59
C GLN A 65 11.38 12.92 -13.64
N LEU A 66 10.37 12.09 -13.44
CA LEU A 66 10.50 10.64 -13.57
C LEU A 66 10.93 10.24 -14.98
N GLU A 67 10.24 10.73 -16.02
CA GLU A 67 10.51 10.39 -17.42
C GLU A 67 11.87 10.94 -17.89
N ALA A 68 12.30 12.11 -17.38
CA ALA A 68 13.64 12.65 -17.62
C ALA A 68 14.74 11.77 -16.99
N PHE A 69 14.50 11.23 -15.80
CA PHE A 69 15.41 10.27 -15.18
C PHE A 69 15.48 8.97 -15.99
N GLU A 70 14.36 8.40 -16.39
CA GLU A 70 14.30 7.18 -17.21
C GLU A 70 15.07 7.36 -18.54
N ALA A 71 14.90 8.52 -19.19
CA ALA A 71 15.62 8.83 -20.43
C ALA A 71 17.15 8.89 -20.23
N LYS A 72 17.61 9.45 -19.11
CA LYS A 72 19.04 9.50 -18.77
C LYS A 72 19.61 8.13 -18.37
N SER A 73 18.79 7.30 -17.74
CA SER A 73 19.18 5.97 -17.24
C SER A 73 19.08 4.87 -18.29
N GLY A 74 18.66 5.20 -19.51
CA GLY A 74 18.55 4.25 -20.63
C GLY A 74 17.28 3.42 -20.64
N GLY A 75 16.23 3.83 -19.93
CA GLY A 75 14.92 3.17 -19.95
C GLY A 75 14.15 3.24 -18.64
N ALA A 76 13.01 2.52 -18.61
CA ALA A 76 12.11 2.49 -17.47
C ALA A 76 12.81 2.05 -16.17
N LEU A 77 12.31 2.53 -15.04
CA LEU A 77 12.78 2.14 -13.71
C LEU A 77 12.70 0.62 -13.54
N ARG A 78 13.82 -0.01 -13.23
CA ARG A 78 13.95 -1.46 -13.05
C ARG A 78 14.77 -1.80 -11.81
N GLY A 79 14.59 -3.03 -11.33
CA GLY A 79 15.38 -3.57 -10.21
C GLY A 79 15.25 -2.71 -8.96
N THR A 80 16.36 -2.41 -8.33
CA THR A 80 16.46 -1.63 -7.08
C THR A 80 15.92 -0.22 -7.20
N ASN A 81 15.98 0.39 -8.41
CA ASN A 81 15.47 1.74 -8.64
C ASN A 81 13.94 1.86 -8.63
N ARG A 82 13.19 0.77 -8.39
CA ARG A 82 11.74 0.82 -8.18
C ARG A 82 11.34 1.11 -6.76
N PHE A 83 12.16 0.80 -5.78
CA PHE A 83 11.81 0.76 -4.37
C PHE A 83 12.52 1.85 -3.58
N LYS A 84 11.90 2.30 -2.47
CA LYS A 84 12.43 3.33 -1.57
C LYS A 84 12.98 4.57 -2.29
N ASN A 85 12.35 4.95 -3.41
CA ASN A 85 12.80 6.07 -4.24
C ASN A 85 12.71 7.43 -3.55
N HIS A 86 11.99 7.54 -2.44
CA HIS A 86 11.99 8.71 -1.57
C HIS A 86 13.38 9.01 -0.96
N LEU A 87 14.30 8.04 -0.99
CA LEU A 87 15.71 8.23 -0.63
C LEU A 87 16.55 8.74 -1.80
N LEU A 88 16.08 8.59 -3.05
CA LEU A 88 16.81 8.98 -4.26
C LEU A 88 16.35 10.31 -4.83
N PHE A 89 15.06 10.64 -4.68
CA PHE A 89 14.47 11.84 -5.25
C PHE A 89 13.94 12.76 -4.16
N LYS A 90 14.43 13.99 -4.11
CA LYS A 90 14.00 15.00 -3.12
C LYS A 90 12.51 15.30 -3.24
N TRP A 91 12.00 15.49 -4.46
CA TRP A 91 10.58 15.75 -4.69
C TRP A 91 9.68 14.61 -4.21
N LEU A 92 10.16 13.37 -4.26
CA LEU A 92 9.41 12.22 -3.75
C LEU A 92 9.47 12.15 -2.22
N SER A 93 10.63 12.51 -1.63
CA SER A 93 10.77 12.71 -0.20
C SER A 93 9.82 13.80 0.34
N ASP A 94 9.58 14.85 -0.44
CA ASP A 94 8.61 15.89 -0.10
C ASP A 94 7.17 15.41 -0.24
N LEU A 95 6.86 14.63 -1.28
CA LEU A 95 5.54 14.08 -1.52
C LEU A 95 5.09 13.16 -0.37
N ILE A 96 5.96 12.26 0.11
CA ILE A 96 5.61 11.36 1.23
C ILE A 96 5.34 12.10 2.54
N ARG A 97 5.76 13.37 2.65
CA ARG A 97 5.54 14.28 3.77
C ARG A 97 4.42 15.29 3.54
N SER A 98 3.72 15.18 2.40
CA SER A 98 2.61 16.09 2.07
C SER A 98 1.55 16.12 3.18
N PRO A 99 1.21 17.30 3.72
CA PRO A 99 0.17 17.42 4.74
C PRO A 99 -1.16 16.79 4.31
N LYS A 100 -1.54 16.90 3.03
CA LYS A 100 -2.76 16.30 2.49
C LYS A 100 -2.79 14.77 2.66
N ILE A 101 -1.64 14.11 2.49
CA ILE A 101 -1.53 12.66 2.71
C ILE A 101 -1.47 12.38 4.22
N LEU A 102 -0.57 13.04 4.94
CA LEU A 102 -0.33 12.74 6.35
C LEU A 102 -1.56 12.96 7.23
N ASP A 103 -2.36 14.00 6.96
CA ASP A 103 -3.60 14.28 7.71
C ASP A 103 -4.66 13.16 7.50
N ALA A 104 -4.72 12.60 6.27
CA ALA A 104 -5.59 11.47 6.00
C ALA A 104 -5.12 10.20 6.72
N ILE A 105 -3.81 9.91 6.67
CA ILE A 105 -3.22 8.71 7.26
C ILE A 105 -3.24 8.77 8.80
N GLU A 106 -2.97 9.93 9.40
CA GLU A 106 -3.11 10.13 10.85
C GLU A 106 -4.51 9.73 11.34
N GLY A 107 -5.54 10.05 10.57
CA GLY A 107 -6.92 9.68 10.90
C GLY A 107 -7.16 8.15 10.91
N LEU A 108 -6.34 7.37 10.20
CA LEU A 108 -6.50 5.92 10.06
C LEU A 108 -5.62 5.12 11.02
N ILE A 109 -4.36 5.51 11.21
CA ILE A 109 -3.38 4.72 11.98
C ILE A 109 -2.74 5.45 13.14
N GLY A 110 -3.10 6.70 13.39
CA GLY A 110 -2.63 7.48 14.54
C GLY A 110 -1.58 8.53 14.18
N PRO A 111 -1.11 9.32 15.19
CA PRO A 111 -0.33 10.54 14.96
C PRO A 111 1.15 10.30 14.65
N ASN A 112 1.68 9.13 14.92
CA ASN A 112 3.08 8.81 14.70
C ASN A 112 3.22 7.94 13.45
N LEU A 113 3.88 8.46 12.42
CA LEU A 113 3.87 7.87 11.10
C LEU A 113 5.29 7.66 10.57
N LEU A 114 5.55 6.42 10.16
CA LEU A 114 6.72 6.05 9.38
C LEU A 114 6.29 5.71 7.95
N VAL A 115 7.11 6.03 6.96
CA VAL A 115 7.04 5.45 5.60
C VAL A 115 8.01 4.29 5.55
N TRP A 116 7.47 3.08 5.44
CA TRP A 116 8.27 1.86 5.33
C TRP A 116 8.86 1.66 3.94
N SER A 117 8.08 1.96 2.89
CA SER A 117 8.54 1.79 1.51
C SER A 117 7.76 2.66 0.53
N THR A 118 8.40 3.00 -0.58
CA THR A 118 7.75 3.49 -1.80
C THR A 118 8.05 2.55 -2.95
N ASP A 119 7.10 2.41 -3.89
CA ASP A 119 7.23 1.46 -5.01
C ASP A 119 6.51 1.98 -6.26
N TRP A 120 7.20 1.93 -7.40
CA TRP A 120 6.63 2.31 -8.67
C TRP A 120 5.85 1.16 -9.32
N TRP A 121 4.61 1.46 -9.72
CA TRP A 121 3.73 0.56 -10.44
C TRP A 121 3.38 1.16 -11.80
N ILE A 122 4.24 0.93 -12.78
CA ILE A 122 4.13 1.50 -14.12
C ILE A 122 3.72 0.42 -15.11
N LYS A 123 2.67 0.67 -15.89
CA LYS A 123 2.28 -0.13 -17.04
C LYS A 123 2.39 0.72 -18.29
N GLU A 124 3.24 0.32 -19.23
CA GLU A 124 3.36 1.00 -20.50
C GLU A 124 2.05 0.98 -21.30
N ALA A 125 1.90 1.89 -22.27
CA ALA A 125 0.77 1.87 -23.19
C ALA A 125 0.66 0.51 -23.88
N GLN A 126 -0.57 -0.04 -23.98
CA GLN A 126 -0.85 -1.33 -24.63
C GLN A 126 -0.06 -2.50 -24.04
N SER A 127 0.31 -2.43 -22.76
CA SER A 127 1.11 -3.46 -22.08
C SER A 127 0.24 -4.64 -21.66
N SER A 128 0.76 -5.86 -21.84
CA SER A 128 0.17 -7.10 -21.29
C SER A 128 0.37 -7.28 -19.79
N LYS A 129 1.19 -6.43 -19.14
CA LYS A 129 1.52 -6.53 -17.72
C LYS A 129 0.29 -6.37 -16.83
N PHE A 130 0.10 -7.31 -15.93
CA PHE A 130 -0.98 -7.32 -14.95
C PHE A 130 -0.45 -7.55 -13.52
N VAL A 131 -1.32 -7.38 -12.54
CA VAL A 131 -1.06 -7.79 -11.15
C VAL A 131 -2.13 -8.82 -10.78
N SER A 132 -1.71 -10.03 -10.42
CA SER A 132 -2.63 -11.09 -9.96
C SER A 132 -3.28 -10.72 -8.63
N TRP A 133 -4.39 -11.37 -8.29
CA TRP A 133 -5.02 -11.23 -6.98
C TRP A 133 -4.07 -11.66 -5.88
N HIS A 134 -3.81 -10.76 -4.92
CA HIS A 134 -2.90 -11.02 -3.80
C HIS A 134 -3.25 -10.15 -2.60
N GLN A 135 -2.68 -10.49 -1.45
CA GLN A 135 -2.62 -9.67 -0.24
C GLN A 135 -1.16 -9.37 0.07
N ASP A 136 -0.85 -8.11 0.28
CA ASP A 136 0.52 -7.66 0.58
C ASP A 136 1.08 -8.30 1.88
N SER A 137 0.21 -8.61 2.83
CA SER A 137 0.55 -9.18 4.14
C SER A 137 1.32 -10.49 4.09
N GLN A 138 1.23 -11.24 3.00
CA GLN A 138 1.85 -12.56 2.89
C GLN A 138 3.39 -12.51 2.81
N TYR A 139 3.97 -11.39 2.40
CA TYR A 139 5.37 -11.36 1.95
C TYR A 139 6.24 -10.32 2.63
N TRP A 140 5.65 -9.41 3.41
CA TRP A 140 6.42 -8.30 3.98
C TRP A 140 6.88 -8.51 5.41
N GLY A 141 6.37 -9.54 6.08
CA GLY A 141 6.79 -9.91 7.44
C GLY A 141 6.53 -8.85 8.52
N LEU A 142 5.61 -7.91 8.27
CA LEU A 142 5.24 -6.91 9.26
C LEU A 142 4.09 -7.41 10.14
N ASP A 143 4.27 -7.37 11.45
CA ASP A 143 3.30 -7.88 12.44
C ASP A 143 2.16 -6.91 12.78
N THR A 144 1.91 -5.95 11.91
CA THR A 144 0.88 -4.94 12.12
C THR A 144 -0.31 -5.12 11.18
N ARG A 145 -1.51 -4.78 11.64
CA ARG A 145 -2.69 -4.60 10.78
C ARG A 145 -2.94 -3.15 10.40
N LYS A 146 -2.17 -2.21 10.95
CA LYS A 146 -2.34 -0.77 10.77
C LYS A 146 -1.55 -0.24 9.56
N LEU A 147 -0.86 -1.08 8.80
CA LEU A 147 -0.23 -0.62 7.57
C LEU A 147 -1.29 -0.21 6.56
N VAL A 148 -1.13 0.97 6.00
CA VAL A 148 -1.95 1.48 4.90
C VAL A 148 -1.08 1.89 3.74
N THR A 149 -1.54 1.62 2.52
CA THR A 149 -0.89 2.07 1.29
C THR A 149 -1.67 3.22 0.68
N VAL A 150 -0.98 4.31 0.37
CA VAL A 150 -1.47 5.40 -0.48
C VAL A 150 -0.92 5.18 -1.88
N TRP A 151 -1.81 4.91 -2.83
CA TRP A 151 -1.44 4.73 -4.23
C TRP A 151 -1.79 5.99 -5.02
N VAL A 152 -0.77 6.80 -5.34
CA VAL A 152 -0.90 8.10 -6.02
C VAL A 152 -0.88 7.91 -7.53
N ALA A 153 -1.86 8.48 -8.23
CA ALA A 153 -1.97 8.43 -9.69
C ALA A 153 -1.20 9.59 -10.34
N LEU A 154 -0.08 9.29 -11.03
CA LEU A 154 0.65 10.25 -11.84
C LEU A 154 0.12 10.32 -13.29
N SER A 155 -0.76 9.44 -13.65
CA SER A 155 -1.56 9.44 -14.88
C SER A 155 -2.96 8.93 -14.56
N PRO A 156 -3.98 9.13 -15.40
CA PRO A 156 -5.31 8.59 -15.16
C PRO A 156 -5.27 7.07 -14.96
N SER A 157 -5.86 6.60 -13.88
CA SER A 157 -5.98 5.17 -13.56
C SER A 157 -7.44 4.74 -13.73
N THR A 158 -7.76 4.27 -14.94
CA THR A 158 -9.11 3.86 -15.38
C THR A 158 -9.16 2.36 -15.62
N MET A 159 -10.35 1.81 -15.84
CA MET A 159 -10.48 0.40 -16.26
C MET A 159 -9.67 0.10 -17.51
N GLU A 160 -9.66 1.02 -18.50
CA GLU A 160 -8.90 0.86 -19.73
C GLU A 160 -7.39 0.84 -19.48
N SER A 161 -6.87 1.71 -18.61
CA SER A 161 -5.45 1.74 -18.24
C SER A 161 -5.05 0.70 -17.19
N GLY A 162 -5.98 -0.17 -16.79
CA GLY A 162 -5.75 -1.24 -15.81
C GLY A 162 -5.64 -0.71 -14.38
N CYS A 163 -6.67 0.00 -13.90
CA CYS A 163 -6.76 0.47 -12.51
C CYS A 163 -6.73 -0.68 -11.50
N MET A 164 -6.52 -0.34 -10.25
CA MET A 164 -6.62 -1.30 -9.15
C MET A 164 -8.04 -1.85 -9.01
N ARG A 165 -8.15 -3.14 -8.71
CA ARG A 165 -9.39 -3.83 -8.33
C ARG A 165 -9.21 -4.40 -6.94
N VAL A 166 -10.23 -4.33 -6.11
CA VAL A 166 -10.21 -4.86 -4.74
C VAL A 166 -11.42 -5.75 -4.47
N LEU A 167 -11.28 -6.65 -3.50
CA LEU A 167 -12.41 -7.35 -2.87
C LEU A 167 -12.75 -6.64 -1.56
N PRO A 168 -13.81 -5.83 -1.52
CA PRO A 168 -14.19 -5.06 -0.32
C PRO A 168 -14.38 -5.96 0.90
N GLY A 169 -13.84 -5.55 2.06
CA GLY A 169 -13.97 -6.29 3.31
C GLY A 169 -13.01 -7.48 3.46
N SER A 170 -12.29 -7.90 2.42
CA SER A 170 -11.37 -9.05 2.49
C SER A 170 -10.25 -8.88 3.53
N HIS A 171 -9.88 -7.65 3.89
CA HIS A 171 -8.88 -7.34 4.92
C HIS A 171 -9.32 -7.69 6.35
N LEU A 172 -10.61 -7.88 6.58
CA LEU A 172 -11.17 -8.25 7.89
C LEU A 172 -11.05 -9.74 8.18
N GLY A 173 -10.98 -10.55 7.12
CA GLY A 173 -10.85 -12.00 7.20
C GLY A 173 -9.44 -12.50 7.54
N PRO A 174 -9.23 -13.82 7.52
CA PRO A 174 -7.89 -14.40 7.53
C PRO A 174 -7.13 -14.07 6.25
N ASP A 175 -5.81 -14.30 6.25
CA ASP A 175 -5.05 -14.29 5.01
C ASP A 175 -5.53 -15.42 4.09
N LEU A 176 -5.73 -15.07 2.84
CA LEU A 176 -6.20 -16.03 1.82
C LEU A 176 -5.03 -16.90 1.35
N PRO A 177 -5.26 -18.16 0.97
CA PRO A 177 -4.21 -19.01 0.40
C PRO A 177 -3.65 -18.41 -0.88
N HIS A 178 -2.31 -18.31 -0.96
CA HIS A 178 -1.59 -17.83 -2.13
C HIS A 178 -0.77 -18.96 -2.74
N LYS A 179 -0.67 -18.94 -4.07
CA LYS A 179 0.19 -19.82 -4.86
C LYS A 179 1.13 -19.01 -5.74
N GLU A 180 2.34 -19.47 -5.91
CA GLU A 180 3.31 -18.88 -6.83
C GLU A 180 3.07 -19.42 -8.25
N THR A 181 2.80 -18.52 -9.22
CA THR A 181 2.42 -18.92 -10.59
C THR A 181 3.45 -18.56 -11.67
N PHE A 182 4.37 -17.63 -11.38
CA PHE A 182 5.49 -17.24 -12.25
C PHE A 182 5.15 -16.86 -13.69
N HIS A 183 3.97 -16.29 -13.94
CA HIS A 183 3.61 -15.78 -15.25
C HIS A 183 4.48 -14.57 -15.62
N ASP A 184 5.06 -14.53 -16.82
CA ASP A 184 6.03 -13.49 -17.24
C ASP A 184 5.46 -12.08 -17.26
N ASP A 185 4.15 -11.93 -17.50
CA ASP A 185 3.47 -10.63 -17.46
C ASP A 185 2.96 -10.23 -16.08
N ASN A 186 3.10 -11.10 -15.07
CA ASN A 186 2.74 -10.74 -13.71
C ASN A 186 3.81 -9.82 -13.08
N MET A 187 3.40 -8.64 -12.65
CA MET A 187 4.31 -7.64 -12.07
C MET A 187 4.75 -7.97 -10.63
N LEU A 188 4.13 -8.95 -9.99
CA LEU A 188 4.53 -9.41 -8.66
C LEU A 188 5.81 -10.22 -8.74
N THR A 189 6.82 -9.86 -7.95
CA THR A 189 8.16 -10.46 -7.98
C THR A 189 8.15 -11.97 -7.78
N ARG A 190 7.28 -12.48 -6.91
CA ARG A 190 7.11 -13.93 -6.64
C ARG A 190 5.94 -14.55 -7.40
N GLY A 191 5.23 -13.77 -8.23
CA GLY A 191 4.10 -14.25 -9.03
C GLY A 191 2.95 -14.82 -8.18
N GLN A 192 2.71 -14.24 -7.00
CA GLN A 192 1.70 -14.68 -6.05
C GLN A 192 0.30 -14.55 -6.63
N GLN A 193 -0.57 -15.51 -6.35
CA GLN A 193 -1.95 -15.49 -6.79
C GLN A 193 -2.87 -16.15 -5.77
N ILE A 194 -3.96 -15.47 -5.44
CA ILE A 194 -5.12 -16.06 -4.74
C ILE A 194 -5.92 -16.81 -5.80
N GLU A 195 -6.10 -18.14 -5.63
CA GLU A 195 -6.77 -18.97 -6.64
C GLU A 195 -8.30 -18.91 -6.54
N ASP A 196 -8.83 -18.97 -5.32
CA ASP A 196 -10.28 -19.04 -5.07
C ASP A 196 -10.82 -17.69 -4.60
N ASN A 197 -11.15 -16.81 -5.55
CA ASN A 197 -11.79 -15.55 -5.27
C ASN A 197 -12.99 -15.32 -6.20
N ASP A 198 -14.05 -14.73 -5.65
CA ASP A 198 -15.21 -14.33 -6.45
C ASP A 198 -14.98 -12.95 -7.06
N GLU A 199 -14.50 -12.93 -8.29
CA GLU A 199 -14.25 -11.69 -9.03
C GLU A 199 -15.51 -10.87 -9.34
N THR A 200 -16.70 -11.44 -9.19
CA THR A 200 -17.97 -10.69 -9.38
C THR A 200 -18.18 -9.65 -8.26
N LEU A 201 -17.52 -9.84 -7.11
CA LEU A 201 -17.54 -8.91 -5.98
C LEU A 201 -16.48 -7.80 -6.10
N ALA A 202 -15.61 -7.87 -7.12
CA ALA A 202 -14.51 -6.93 -7.27
C ALA A 202 -15.01 -5.53 -7.64
N VAL A 203 -14.40 -4.52 -7.02
CA VAL A 203 -14.66 -3.11 -7.30
C VAL A 203 -13.43 -2.50 -7.98
N ASN A 204 -13.65 -1.80 -9.10
CA ASN A 204 -12.61 -1.05 -9.80
C ASN A 204 -12.40 0.31 -9.09
N LEU A 205 -11.15 0.61 -8.73
CA LEU A 205 -10.77 1.85 -8.05
C LEU A 205 -10.19 2.82 -9.10
N GLU A 206 -11.06 3.52 -9.81
CA GLU A 206 -10.66 4.52 -10.79
C GLU A 206 -10.34 5.84 -10.11
N VAL A 207 -9.22 6.45 -10.46
CA VAL A 207 -8.82 7.77 -9.97
C VAL A 207 -8.12 8.58 -11.07
N ASP A 208 -8.37 9.90 -11.05
CA ASP A 208 -7.73 10.86 -11.94
C ASP A 208 -6.30 11.18 -11.49
N THR A 209 -5.54 11.80 -12.38
CA THR A 209 -4.22 12.37 -12.09
C THR A 209 -4.29 13.32 -10.89
N GLY A 210 -3.35 13.18 -9.94
CA GLY A 210 -3.27 14.00 -8.74
C GLY A 210 -4.10 13.51 -7.57
N LYS A 211 -4.84 12.43 -7.78
CA LYS A 211 -5.62 11.75 -6.74
C LYS A 211 -4.97 10.43 -6.33
N ALA A 212 -5.39 9.91 -5.19
CA ALA A 212 -4.90 8.64 -4.68
C ALA A 212 -6.02 7.73 -4.20
N VAL A 213 -5.69 6.44 -4.15
CA VAL A 213 -6.42 5.41 -3.41
C VAL A 213 -5.67 5.11 -2.13
N ILE A 214 -6.38 5.07 -1.00
CA ILE A 214 -5.87 4.51 0.25
C ILE A 214 -6.43 3.10 0.40
N PHE A 215 -5.59 2.12 0.73
CA PHE A 215 -6.06 0.76 0.95
C PHE A 215 -5.33 0.05 2.10
N ALA A 216 -6.04 -0.87 2.73
CA ALA A 216 -5.56 -1.62 3.88
C ALA A 216 -4.57 -2.71 3.46
N TYR A 217 -3.57 -2.97 4.29
CA TYR A 217 -2.49 -3.95 4.12
C TYR A 217 -2.96 -5.33 3.64
N ARG A 218 -4.09 -5.79 4.17
CA ARG A 218 -4.59 -7.16 3.95
C ARG A 218 -5.73 -7.24 2.95
N ILE A 219 -6.05 -6.15 2.23
CA ILE A 219 -7.09 -6.21 1.22
C ILE A 219 -6.61 -7.02 0.01
N ALA A 220 -7.42 -7.97 -0.43
CA ALA A 220 -7.16 -8.66 -1.68
C ALA A 220 -7.34 -7.71 -2.85
N HIS A 221 -6.29 -7.57 -3.69
CA HIS A 221 -6.30 -6.64 -4.80
C HIS A 221 -5.54 -7.16 -6.02
N ALA A 222 -5.86 -6.60 -7.18
CA ALA A 222 -5.33 -6.99 -8.48
C ALA A 222 -5.37 -5.81 -9.45
N SER A 223 -4.85 -5.97 -10.66
CA SER A 223 -5.09 -5.04 -11.76
C SER A 223 -4.93 -5.70 -13.12
N HIS A 224 -5.82 -5.36 -14.06
CA HIS A 224 -5.75 -5.81 -15.45
C HIS A 224 -4.60 -5.16 -16.23
N PRO A 225 -4.25 -5.67 -17.42
CA PRO A 225 -3.35 -5.01 -18.36
C PRO A 225 -3.79 -3.57 -18.70
N ASN A 226 -2.81 -2.76 -19.12
CA ASN A 226 -3.09 -1.43 -19.67
C ASN A 226 -3.40 -1.54 -21.15
N ARG A 227 -4.63 -1.19 -21.54
CA ARG A 227 -5.10 -1.18 -22.93
C ARG A 227 -5.25 0.24 -23.49
N SER A 228 -4.89 1.25 -22.71
CA SER A 228 -4.92 2.65 -23.13
C SER A 228 -3.69 3.02 -23.94
N ASN A 229 -3.73 4.17 -24.57
CA ASN A 229 -2.66 4.70 -25.41
C ASN A 229 -1.61 5.52 -24.63
N ASP A 230 -1.73 5.63 -23.30
CA ASP A 230 -0.74 6.28 -22.43
C ASP A 230 -0.27 5.29 -21.34
N ARG A 231 0.86 5.62 -20.74
CA ARG A 231 1.40 4.90 -19.57
C ARG A 231 0.48 5.10 -18.36
N ARG A 232 0.19 4.05 -17.62
CA ARG A 232 -0.38 4.16 -16.29
C ARG A 232 0.76 4.19 -15.27
N ILE A 233 0.96 5.33 -14.64
CA ILE A 233 2.02 5.57 -13.67
C ILE A 233 1.41 5.72 -12.29
N GLY A 234 1.72 4.81 -11.39
CA GLY A 234 1.29 4.83 -10.01
C GLY A 234 2.46 4.68 -9.05
N LEU A 235 2.39 5.42 -7.95
CA LEU A 235 3.32 5.35 -6.84
C LEU A 235 2.60 4.82 -5.60
N ALA A 236 3.04 3.70 -5.08
CA ALA A 236 2.58 3.19 -3.78
C ALA A 236 3.49 3.70 -2.67
N ILE A 237 2.89 4.29 -1.61
CA ILE A 237 3.58 4.77 -0.41
C ILE A 237 2.98 4.00 0.77
N ARG A 238 3.82 3.29 1.52
CA ARG A 238 3.38 2.41 2.61
C ARG A 238 3.67 3.05 3.95
N TYR A 239 2.61 3.42 4.66
CA TYR A 239 2.68 4.04 5.98
C TYR A 239 2.42 3.00 7.06
N ILE A 240 3.24 3.04 8.12
CA ILE A 240 3.13 2.19 9.30
C ILE A 240 3.21 3.02 10.58
N PRO A 241 2.62 2.58 11.70
CA PRO A 241 2.91 3.16 13.00
C PRO A 241 4.26 2.65 13.54
N PRO A 242 4.93 3.37 14.46
CA PRO A 242 6.22 2.95 15.02
C PRO A 242 6.19 1.63 15.80
N ASP A 243 5.01 1.21 16.27
CA ASP A 243 4.83 -0.07 16.98
C ASP A 243 4.83 -1.30 16.05
N ALA A 244 4.85 -1.12 14.74
CA ALA A 244 5.05 -2.20 13.77
C ALA A 244 6.44 -2.83 13.93
N ARG A 245 6.57 -4.14 13.66
CA ARG A 245 7.84 -4.86 13.78
C ARG A 245 8.07 -5.77 12.59
N GLN A 246 9.31 -5.80 12.09
CA GLN A 246 9.75 -6.77 11.08
C GLN A 246 9.97 -8.14 11.71
N GLN A 247 9.45 -9.21 11.05
CA GLN A 247 9.55 -10.60 11.51
C GLN A 247 10.52 -11.46 10.67
N TYR A 248 10.88 -11.01 9.47
CA TYR A 248 11.65 -11.80 8.50
C TYR A 248 13.10 -11.34 8.38
N ALA A 249 13.48 -10.24 9.01
CA ALA A 249 14.86 -9.74 9.07
C ALA A 249 15.15 -9.19 10.46
N GLU A 250 16.42 -9.18 10.84
CA GLU A 250 16.89 -8.62 12.11
C GLU A 250 16.87 -7.09 12.09
N THR A 251 17.10 -6.51 10.91
CA THR A 251 17.11 -5.07 10.67
C THR A 251 16.18 -4.72 9.51
N ASP A 252 15.52 -3.58 9.63
CA ASP A 252 14.72 -2.96 8.56
C ASP A 252 14.73 -1.45 8.79
N SER A 253 14.42 -0.65 7.78
CA SER A 253 14.47 0.81 7.86
C SER A 253 13.15 1.45 7.47
N ALA A 254 12.90 2.66 8.00
CA ALA A 254 11.74 3.46 7.66
C ALA A 254 12.01 4.97 7.86
N THR A 255 11.34 5.80 7.08
CA THR A 255 11.43 7.25 7.20
C THR A 255 10.40 7.79 8.18
N LEU A 256 10.80 8.48 9.25
CA LEU A 256 9.88 9.21 10.11
C LEU A 256 9.35 10.44 9.37
N VAL A 257 8.03 10.51 9.19
CA VAL A 257 7.38 11.59 8.42
C VAL A 257 6.45 12.46 9.25
N ARG A 258 5.98 11.96 10.42
CA ARG A 258 5.15 12.72 11.37
C ARG A 258 5.25 12.13 12.77
N GLY A 259 5.19 12.99 13.80
CA GLY A 259 5.20 12.59 15.21
C GLY A 259 6.55 12.11 15.68
N GLU A 260 6.56 11.07 16.50
CA GLU A 260 7.76 10.56 17.17
C GLU A 260 7.84 9.03 17.00
N ASP A 261 9.06 8.50 16.84
CA ASP A 261 9.36 7.10 17.04
C ASP A 261 9.93 6.87 18.44
N THR A 262 9.08 6.43 19.36
CA THR A 262 9.47 6.12 20.75
C THR A 262 9.82 4.65 20.97
N VAL A 263 9.71 3.83 19.92
CA VAL A 263 9.89 2.36 20.00
C VAL A 263 11.23 1.92 19.42
N GLY A 264 11.64 2.47 18.27
CA GLY A 264 12.93 2.20 17.66
C GLY A 264 13.04 0.81 17.04
N HIS A 265 11.96 0.30 16.41
CA HIS A 265 12.00 -0.99 15.72
C HIS A 265 12.61 -0.92 14.32
N PHE A 266 12.74 0.29 13.77
CA PHE A 266 13.30 0.54 12.46
C PHE A 266 14.50 1.49 12.55
N GLU A 267 15.51 1.26 11.72
CA GLU A 267 16.54 2.24 11.49
C GLU A 267 15.94 3.46 10.77
N LEU A 268 16.12 4.66 11.33
CA LEU A 268 15.54 5.86 10.72
C LEU A 268 16.35 6.29 9.51
N GLU A 269 15.68 6.39 8.37
CA GLU A 269 16.24 6.78 7.09
C GLU A 269 16.55 8.28 7.04
N PRO A 270 17.71 8.70 6.50
CA PRO A 270 18.02 10.12 6.31
C PRO A 270 17.16 10.75 5.22
N GLU A 271 16.90 12.05 5.35
CA GLU A 271 16.20 12.82 4.33
C GLU A 271 17.21 13.33 3.26
N PRO A 272 16.93 13.13 1.94
CA PRO A 272 17.80 13.63 0.89
C PRO A 272 17.75 15.17 0.82
N ALA A 273 18.90 15.82 0.74
CA ALA A 273 19.00 17.27 0.55
C ALA A 273 18.75 17.68 -0.91
N CYS A 274 19.00 16.79 -1.86
CA CYS A 274 18.79 16.95 -3.29
C CYS A 274 18.57 15.58 -3.94
N ASP A 275 18.22 15.56 -5.22
CA ASP A 275 18.14 14.30 -5.97
C ASP A 275 19.50 13.62 -5.99
N PHE A 276 19.52 12.33 -5.71
CA PHE A 276 20.72 11.48 -5.60
C PHE A 276 21.78 12.02 -4.62
N ASP A 277 21.33 12.51 -3.47
CA ASP A 277 22.20 12.83 -2.35
C ASP A 277 23.11 11.64 -2.02
N PRO A 278 24.43 11.79 -2.00
CA PRO A 278 25.34 10.68 -1.76
C PRO A 278 25.09 9.90 -0.47
N VAL A 279 24.64 10.58 0.59
CA VAL A 279 24.33 9.94 1.88
C VAL A 279 23.12 9.02 1.75
N THR A 280 22.04 9.51 1.13
CA THR A 280 20.82 8.72 0.98
C THR A 280 20.93 7.66 -0.11
N VAL A 281 21.76 7.87 -1.14
CA VAL A 281 22.08 6.83 -2.15
C VAL A 281 22.78 5.65 -1.49
N GLU A 282 23.78 5.88 -0.62
CA GLU A 282 24.46 4.80 0.10
C GLU A 282 23.51 4.09 1.06
N PHE A 283 22.67 4.86 1.78
CA PHE A 283 21.66 4.29 2.64
C PHE A 283 20.66 3.43 1.85
N HIS A 284 20.17 3.93 0.70
CA HIS A 284 19.26 3.21 -0.20
C HIS A 284 19.84 1.86 -0.63
N ARG A 285 21.14 1.83 -0.99
CA ARG A 285 21.81 0.58 -1.38
C ARG A 285 21.76 -0.45 -0.25
N HIS A 286 22.05 -0.03 0.98
CA HIS A 286 21.98 -0.90 2.15
C HIS A 286 20.54 -1.37 2.45
N ALA A 287 19.58 -0.45 2.45
CA ALA A 287 18.18 -0.76 2.66
C ALA A 287 17.62 -1.76 1.62
N GLU A 288 18.08 -1.70 0.37
CA GLU A 288 17.70 -2.65 -0.67
C GLU A 288 18.29 -4.05 -0.46
N GLU A 289 19.48 -4.16 0.11
CA GLU A 289 20.07 -5.45 0.49
C GLU A 289 19.24 -6.13 1.59
N GLU A 290 18.82 -5.39 2.62
CA GLU A 290 17.95 -5.90 3.69
C GLU A 290 16.55 -6.26 3.17
N ARG A 291 15.95 -5.41 2.32
CA ARG A 291 14.65 -5.68 1.69
C ARG A 291 14.64 -7.00 0.90
N ARG A 292 15.74 -7.35 0.25
CA ARG A 292 15.86 -8.63 -0.46
C ARG A 292 15.72 -9.82 0.49
N LYS A 293 16.32 -9.76 1.68
CA LYS A 293 16.21 -10.82 2.69
C LYS A 293 14.76 -11.01 3.12
N ILE A 294 14.03 -9.90 3.31
CA ILE A 294 12.61 -9.90 3.66
C ILE A 294 11.79 -10.54 2.53
N LEU A 295 11.93 -10.06 1.29
CA LEU A 295 11.13 -10.47 0.14
C LEU A 295 11.29 -11.95 -0.20
N TYR A 296 12.49 -12.48 -0.02
CA TYR A 296 12.81 -13.88 -0.33
C TYR A 296 12.84 -14.79 0.90
N HIS A 297 12.39 -14.29 2.05
CA HIS A 297 12.30 -15.11 3.27
C HIS A 297 11.53 -16.40 3.03
N GLY A 298 12.09 -17.54 3.44
CA GLY A 298 11.48 -18.86 3.30
C GLY A 298 11.50 -19.44 1.87
N THR A 299 12.30 -18.86 0.95
CA THR A 299 12.49 -19.38 -0.41
C THR A 299 13.95 -19.61 -0.72
N ASP A 300 14.21 -20.48 -1.72
CA ASP A 300 15.57 -20.69 -2.27
C ASP A 300 15.94 -19.64 -3.35
N TRP A 301 15.12 -18.61 -3.54
CA TRP A 301 15.30 -17.59 -4.58
C TRP A 301 16.33 -16.55 -4.14
N THR A 302 17.26 -16.25 -5.02
CA THR A 302 18.32 -15.24 -4.79
C THR A 302 18.30 -14.07 -5.76
N THR A 303 17.46 -14.13 -6.81
CA THR A 303 17.45 -13.15 -7.91
C THR A 303 16.08 -12.55 -8.12
N HIS A 304 16.03 -11.23 -8.37
CA HIS A 304 14.81 -10.56 -8.84
C HIS A 304 14.41 -11.05 -10.23
N ARG A 305 13.12 -11.37 -10.39
CA ARG A 305 12.48 -11.24 -11.69
C ARG A 305 12.22 -9.75 -11.92
N THR A 306 12.88 -9.18 -12.90
CA THR A 306 12.71 -7.78 -13.34
C THR A 306 11.72 -7.70 -14.48
#